data_1e4ace63525dfbe5538f0a0dd5e27f57
#
_entry.id   1e4ace63525dfbe5538f0a0dd5e27f57
#
_cell.length_a   1.000
_cell.length_b   1.000
_cell.length_c   1.000
_cell.angle_alpha   90.00
_cell.angle_beta   90.00
_cell.angle_gamma   90.00
#
_symmetry.space_group_name_H-M   'P 1'
#
loop_
_entity.id
_entity.type
_entity.pdbx_description
1 polymer ?
#
loop_
_entity_poly.entity_id
_entity_poly.type
_entity_poly.pdbx_seq_one_letter_code
_entity_poly.pdbx_strand_id
1 'polypeptide(L)'
;MKRRAFVAGCGVVACVALASCYAKEAEPAAAPEPDRGQPLLFSFGTLDGTELSSDTTRGRTTALLFVTTYDLPSQAEAQLLRDLLATHKPLANAAIIMMEPPHSAPLAQVWADALGLKLPVAMATPSLLAGESQLGRVAGVPTLIVLDRRGRLVAKNEGALTREQISECLARADSR
;
A
#
# COMPACT_ATOMS: atom_id res chain seq x y z
N MET A 1 -55.05 -42.28 59.10
CA MET A 1 -53.65 -42.01 58.78
C MET A 1 -53.43 -42.24 57.27
N LYS A 2 -53.39 -41.19 56.48
CA LYS A 2 -53.29 -41.24 55.00
C LYS A 2 -51.89 -40.76 54.59
N ARG A 3 -51.08 -41.66 54.07
CA ARG A 3 -49.78 -41.33 53.45
C ARG A 3 -49.99 -40.81 52.01
N ARG A 4 -49.55 -39.58 51.73
CA ARG A 4 -49.53 -39.02 50.39
C ARG A 4 -48.15 -39.29 49.78
N ALA A 5 -48.16 -40.03 48.69
CA ALA A 5 -46.98 -40.25 47.84
C ALA A 5 -46.69 -38.96 46.98
N PHE A 6 -45.44 -38.52 47.01
CA PHE A 6 -44.95 -37.40 46.23
C PHE A 6 -44.29 -37.96 44.96
N VAL A 7 -44.89 -37.70 43.79
CA VAL A 7 -44.34 -38.07 42.49
C VAL A 7 -43.38 -36.97 42.06
N ALA A 8 -42.10 -37.31 41.96
CA ALA A 8 -41.08 -36.42 41.41
C ALA A 8 -41.10 -36.53 39.90
N GLY A 9 -41.51 -35.47 39.21
CA GLY A 9 -41.40 -35.33 37.77
C GLY A 9 -39.99 -34.89 37.36
N CYS A 10 -39.32 -35.77 36.63
CA CYS A 10 -37.99 -35.52 36.06
C CYS A 10 -38.18 -34.79 34.71
N GLY A 11 -37.99 -33.50 34.70
CA GLY A 11 -37.98 -32.68 33.48
C GLY A 11 -36.65 -32.82 32.72
N VAL A 12 -36.70 -33.47 31.57
CA VAL A 12 -35.55 -33.53 30.64
C VAL A 12 -35.46 -32.19 29.89
N VAL A 13 -34.49 -31.40 30.25
CA VAL A 13 -34.13 -30.19 29.47
C VAL A 13 -33.27 -30.61 28.29
N ALA A 14 -33.86 -30.63 27.11
CA ALA A 14 -33.12 -30.84 25.86
C ALA A 14 -32.33 -29.55 25.50
N CYS A 15 -31.01 -29.54 25.75
CA CYS A 15 -30.12 -28.52 25.25
C CYS A 15 -29.94 -28.74 23.74
N VAL A 16 -30.63 -27.92 22.95
CA VAL A 16 -30.34 -27.78 21.51
C VAL A 16 -29.06 -26.98 21.36
N ALA A 17 -27.94 -27.65 21.11
CA ALA A 17 -26.68 -27.02 20.72
C ALA A 17 -26.83 -26.51 19.28
N LEU A 18 -27.05 -25.20 19.12
CA LEU A 18 -26.91 -24.51 17.84
C LEU A 18 -25.41 -24.44 17.50
N ALA A 19 -24.94 -25.43 16.75
CA ALA A 19 -23.64 -25.37 16.10
C ALA A 19 -23.68 -24.24 15.04
N SER A 20 -23.28 -23.03 15.43
CA SER A 20 -23.04 -21.92 14.53
C SER A 20 -21.83 -22.29 13.66
N CYS A 21 -22.08 -22.79 12.44
CA CYS A 21 -21.05 -22.90 11.43
C CYS A 21 -20.64 -21.48 11.02
N TYR A 22 -19.70 -20.89 11.76
CA TYR A 22 -18.93 -19.78 11.24
C TYR A 22 -18.09 -20.33 10.09
N ALA A 23 -18.56 -20.15 8.86
CA ALA A 23 -17.72 -20.31 7.69
C ALA A 23 -16.57 -19.32 7.86
N LYS A 24 -15.38 -19.82 8.19
CA LYS A 24 -14.15 -19.05 8.14
C LYS A 24 -14.01 -18.58 6.70
N GLU A 25 -14.36 -17.31 6.44
CA GLU A 25 -14.06 -16.67 5.17
C GLU A 25 -12.59 -16.95 4.89
N ALA A 26 -12.32 -17.60 3.76
CA ALA A 26 -10.95 -17.85 3.33
C ALA A 26 -10.26 -16.49 3.21
N GLU A 27 -9.30 -16.25 4.07
CA GLU A 27 -8.42 -15.08 4.00
C GLU A 27 -7.87 -15.05 2.57
N PRO A 28 -8.07 -13.95 1.81
CA PRO A 28 -7.60 -13.89 0.44
C PRO A 28 -6.11 -14.22 0.43
N ALA A 29 -5.75 -15.20 -0.41
CA ALA A 29 -4.36 -15.67 -0.52
C ALA A 29 -3.45 -14.45 -0.62
N ALA A 30 -2.46 -14.36 0.28
CA ALA A 30 -1.53 -13.26 0.31
C ALA A 30 -0.90 -13.12 -1.08
N ALA A 31 -1.05 -11.94 -1.69
CA ALA A 31 -0.41 -11.66 -2.96
C ALA A 31 1.10 -11.91 -2.81
N PRO A 32 1.76 -12.49 -3.82
CA PRO A 32 3.18 -12.79 -3.72
C PRO A 32 3.97 -11.52 -3.42
N GLU A 33 4.86 -11.62 -2.42
CA GLU A 33 5.81 -10.54 -2.14
C GLU A 33 6.70 -10.31 -3.36
N PRO A 34 7.07 -9.05 -3.69
CA PRO A 34 7.94 -8.74 -4.81
C PRO A 34 9.27 -9.47 -4.71
N ASP A 35 9.74 -10.08 -5.81
CA ASP A 35 11.07 -10.69 -5.86
C ASP A 35 12.15 -9.62 -5.72
N ARG A 36 12.93 -9.70 -4.65
CA ARG A 36 14.03 -8.75 -4.38
C ARG A 36 15.24 -8.94 -5.32
N GLY A 37 15.31 -10.05 -6.01
CA GLY A 37 16.43 -10.40 -6.90
C GLY A 37 16.28 -9.87 -8.31
N GLN A 38 15.08 -9.68 -8.79
CA GLN A 38 14.76 -9.27 -10.16
C GLN A 38 14.29 -7.82 -10.25
N PRO A 39 14.54 -7.14 -11.40
CA PRO A 39 13.94 -5.84 -11.65
C PRO A 39 12.42 -5.94 -11.70
N LEU A 40 11.73 -5.05 -10.99
CA LEU A 40 10.28 -4.95 -11.03
C LEU A 40 9.84 -4.16 -12.26
N LEU A 41 8.80 -4.65 -12.93
CA LEU A 41 8.21 -3.98 -14.08
C LEU A 41 6.94 -3.27 -13.66
N PHE A 42 6.83 -2.02 -14.06
CA PHE A 42 5.63 -1.19 -13.84
C PHE A 42 5.51 -0.13 -14.95
N SER A 43 4.28 0.30 -15.18
CA SER A 43 3.95 1.44 -16.03
C SER A 43 2.69 2.11 -15.50
N PHE A 44 2.74 3.42 -15.36
CA PHE A 44 1.65 4.27 -14.88
C PHE A 44 1.52 5.50 -15.79
N GLY A 45 0.28 5.81 -16.19
CA GLY A 45 -0.03 7.10 -16.79
C GLY A 45 -0.05 8.18 -15.71
N THR A 46 0.72 9.24 -15.89
CA THR A 46 0.76 10.37 -14.98
C THR A 46 -0.35 11.38 -15.28
N LEU A 47 -0.69 12.23 -14.32
CA LEU A 47 -1.74 13.24 -14.48
C LEU A 47 -1.38 14.31 -15.54
N ASP A 48 -0.10 14.54 -15.81
CA ASP A 48 0.39 15.44 -16.86
C ASP A 48 0.44 14.80 -18.26
N GLY A 49 -0.03 13.54 -18.39
CA GLY A 49 -0.11 12.81 -19.67
C GLY A 49 1.20 12.14 -20.08
N THR A 50 2.23 12.14 -19.22
CA THR A 50 3.47 11.39 -19.47
C THR A 50 3.36 9.96 -18.95
N GLU A 51 4.37 9.13 -19.27
CA GLU A 51 4.45 7.76 -18.75
C GLU A 51 5.58 7.65 -17.73
N LEU A 52 5.26 7.11 -16.57
CA LEU A 52 6.20 6.68 -15.55
C LEU A 52 6.35 5.17 -15.63
N SER A 53 7.50 4.66 -16.05
CA SER A 53 7.70 3.22 -16.19
C SER A 53 9.05 2.76 -15.61
N SER A 54 9.17 1.45 -15.44
CA SER A 54 10.44 0.83 -15.04
C SER A 54 11.58 1.18 -16.01
N ASP A 55 11.29 1.43 -17.28
CA ASP A 55 12.32 1.78 -18.26
C ASP A 55 12.75 3.25 -18.17
N THR A 56 11.80 4.16 -17.93
CA THR A 56 12.10 5.60 -17.77
C THR A 56 12.82 5.92 -16.45
N THR A 57 12.74 5.03 -15.47
CA THR A 57 13.35 5.23 -14.15
C THR A 57 14.70 4.53 -13.96
N ARG A 58 15.11 3.65 -14.86
CA ARG A 58 16.40 2.93 -14.78
C ARG A 58 17.61 3.85 -14.69
N GLY A 59 18.66 3.37 -14.07
CA GLY A 59 19.92 4.10 -13.90
C GLY A 59 19.96 5.02 -12.68
N ARG A 60 18.84 5.20 -11.98
CA ARG A 60 18.76 5.95 -10.72
C ARG A 60 17.92 5.22 -9.71
N THR A 61 18.24 5.43 -8.42
CA THR A 61 17.35 5.06 -7.33
C THR A 61 15.97 5.66 -7.56
N THR A 62 14.92 4.88 -7.35
CA THR A 62 13.53 5.30 -7.59
C THR A 62 12.69 5.08 -6.34
N ALA A 63 12.02 6.12 -5.89
CA ALA A 63 11.05 6.08 -4.79
C ALA A 63 9.62 6.18 -5.35
N LEU A 64 8.79 5.19 -5.07
CA LEU A 64 7.37 5.18 -5.41
C LEU A 64 6.58 5.26 -4.11
N LEU A 65 5.87 6.37 -3.90
CA LEU A 65 5.04 6.58 -2.71
C LEU A 65 3.56 6.39 -3.08
N PHE A 66 2.93 5.39 -2.47
CA PHE A 66 1.53 5.04 -2.67
C PHE A 66 0.69 5.73 -1.60
N VAL A 67 -0.30 6.51 -2.03
CA VAL A 67 -1.08 7.41 -1.17
C VAL A 67 -2.55 7.45 -1.58
N THR A 68 -3.37 8.09 -0.74
CA THR A 68 -4.75 8.51 -1.08
C THR A 68 -4.96 9.98 -0.75
N THR A 69 -5.94 10.61 -1.39
CA THR A 69 -6.24 12.04 -1.21
C THR A 69 -6.82 12.38 0.17
N TYR A 70 -7.47 11.43 0.83
CA TYR A 70 -8.19 11.62 2.10
C TYR A 70 -7.39 11.22 3.34
N ASP A 71 -6.13 10.76 3.18
CA ASP A 71 -5.29 10.29 4.28
C ASP A 71 -4.25 11.35 4.67
N LEU A 72 -4.30 11.86 5.91
CA LEU A 72 -3.37 12.88 6.39
C LEU A 72 -1.92 12.42 6.46
N PRO A 73 -1.59 11.20 6.95
CA PRO A 73 -0.24 10.67 6.85
C PRO A 73 0.31 10.64 5.42
N SER A 74 -0.52 10.27 4.42
CA SER A 74 -0.16 10.31 3.00
C SER A 74 0.24 11.70 2.53
N GLN A 75 -0.50 12.75 2.95
CA GLN A 75 -0.19 14.14 2.63
C GLN A 75 1.16 14.56 3.23
N ALA A 76 1.36 14.26 4.50
CA ALA A 76 2.59 14.61 5.21
C ALA A 76 3.82 13.94 4.59
N GLU A 77 3.72 12.63 4.25
CA GLU A 77 4.84 11.90 3.67
C GLU A 77 5.14 12.33 2.22
N ALA A 78 4.11 12.68 1.43
CA ALA A 78 4.30 13.22 0.09
C ALA A 78 5.09 14.54 0.10
N GLN A 79 4.78 15.45 1.04
CA GLN A 79 5.53 16.69 1.24
C GLN A 79 6.95 16.40 1.72
N LEU A 80 7.11 15.48 2.67
CA LEU A 80 8.39 15.09 3.21
C LEU A 80 9.31 14.50 2.13
N LEU A 81 8.78 13.62 1.27
CA LEU A 81 9.52 13.04 0.14
C LEU A 81 9.94 14.11 -0.86
N ARG A 82 9.04 15.03 -1.23
CA ARG A 82 9.34 16.18 -2.09
C ARG A 82 10.53 16.97 -1.54
N ASP A 83 10.48 17.34 -0.26
CA ASP A 83 11.50 18.20 0.38
C ASP A 83 12.84 17.47 0.53
N LEU A 84 12.80 16.17 0.78
CA LEU A 84 13.98 15.31 0.85
C LEU A 84 14.70 15.25 -0.49
N LEU A 85 13.96 15.00 -1.57
CA LEU A 85 14.53 14.84 -2.90
C LEU A 85 15.11 16.15 -3.47
N ALA A 86 14.63 17.29 -3.03
CA ALA A 86 15.21 18.58 -3.42
C ALA A 86 16.69 18.70 -3.03
N THR A 87 17.12 18.00 -1.99
CA THR A 87 18.48 18.05 -1.44
C THR A 87 19.23 16.71 -1.55
N HIS A 88 18.56 15.63 -1.89
CA HIS A 88 19.17 14.29 -1.98
C HIS A 88 20.23 14.20 -3.07
N LYS A 89 21.37 13.56 -2.74
CA LYS A 89 22.46 13.27 -3.69
C LYS A 89 22.91 11.82 -3.50
N PRO A 90 23.10 11.03 -4.59
CA PRO A 90 22.86 11.38 -6.00
C PRO A 90 21.37 11.62 -6.28
N LEU A 91 21.04 12.24 -7.43
CA LEU A 91 19.65 12.49 -7.81
C LEU A 91 18.88 11.18 -7.94
N ALA A 92 17.79 11.06 -7.20
CA ALA A 92 16.84 9.95 -7.27
C ALA A 92 15.60 10.34 -8.09
N ASN A 93 14.98 9.35 -8.74
CA ASN A 93 13.64 9.49 -9.27
C ASN A 93 12.63 9.32 -8.14
N ALA A 94 11.50 10.01 -8.23
CA ALA A 94 10.37 9.73 -7.37
C ALA A 94 9.05 10.00 -8.08
N ALA A 95 8.01 9.32 -7.62
CA ALA A 95 6.65 9.55 -8.05
C ALA A 95 5.66 9.24 -6.94
N ILE A 96 4.51 9.87 -7.03
CA ILE A 96 3.34 9.63 -6.18
C ILE A 96 2.36 8.77 -6.96
N ILE A 97 1.92 7.67 -6.39
CA ILE A 97 0.94 6.75 -6.99
C ILE A 97 -0.34 6.83 -6.16
N MET A 98 -1.40 7.36 -6.77
CA MET A 98 -2.71 7.50 -6.12
C MET A 98 -3.42 6.15 -6.09
N MET A 99 -3.64 5.59 -4.91
CA MET A 99 -4.34 4.31 -4.69
C MET A 99 -5.86 4.50 -4.76
N GLU A 100 -6.31 5.18 -5.79
CA GLU A 100 -7.70 5.52 -6.06
C GLU A 100 -8.08 5.16 -7.50
N PRO A 101 -9.39 4.95 -7.78
CA PRO A 101 -9.83 4.64 -9.13
C PRO A 101 -9.53 5.77 -10.12
N PRO A 102 -9.35 5.50 -11.42
CA PRO A 102 -8.98 6.51 -12.42
C PRO A 102 -9.94 7.72 -12.52
N HIS A 103 -11.22 7.56 -12.17
CA HIS A 103 -12.18 8.67 -12.16
C HIS A 103 -11.89 9.71 -11.07
N SER A 104 -11.06 9.41 -10.09
CA SER A 104 -10.61 10.35 -9.06
C SER A 104 -9.44 11.24 -9.52
N ALA A 105 -8.96 11.09 -10.76
CA ALA A 105 -7.83 11.88 -11.27
C ALA A 105 -8.00 13.41 -11.12
N PRO A 106 -9.19 14.02 -11.33
CA PRO A 106 -9.36 15.46 -11.08
C PRO A 106 -9.13 15.84 -9.60
N LEU A 107 -9.55 15.00 -8.66
CA LEU A 107 -9.30 15.23 -7.24
C LEU A 107 -7.81 15.07 -6.90
N ALA A 108 -7.16 14.06 -7.46
CA ALA A 108 -5.72 13.85 -7.31
C ALA A 108 -4.91 15.05 -7.83
N GLN A 109 -5.34 15.66 -8.95
CA GLN A 109 -4.69 16.87 -9.48
C GLN A 109 -4.82 18.04 -8.50
N VAL A 110 -6.03 18.33 -8.01
CA VAL A 110 -6.26 19.41 -7.03
C VAL A 110 -5.45 19.17 -5.76
N TRP A 111 -5.37 17.93 -5.29
CA TRP A 111 -4.59 17.54 -4.13
C TRP A 111 -3.08 17.79 -4.36
N ALA A 112 -2.55 17.38 -5.51
CA ALA A 112 -1.14 17.59 -5.86
C ALA A 112 -0.78 19.06 -5.95
N ASP A 113 -1.65 19.86 -6.57
CA ASP A 113 -1.48 21.31 -6.68
C ASP A 113 -1.52 22.00 -5.31
N ALA A 114 -2.47 21.63 -4.46
CA ALA A 114 -2.59 22.17 -3.10
C ALA A 114 -1.35 21.89 -2.23
N LEU A 115 -0.70 20.73 -2.44
CA LEU A 115 0.52 20.36 -1.73
C LEU A 115 1.79 20.90 -2.41
N GLY A 116 1.68 21.56 -3.56
CA GLY A 116 2.81 22.07 -4.33
C GLY A 116 3.76 20.97 -4.80
N LEU A 117 3.23 19.79 -5.14
CA LEU A 117 4.03 18.67 -5.60
C LEU A 117 4.52 18.94 -7.02
N LYS A 118 5.84 18.84 -7.21
CA LYS A 118 6.50 18.88 -8.52
C LYS A 118 6.97 17.50 -8.98
N LEU A 119 6.61 16.46 -8.23
CA LEU A 119 6.87 15.08 -8.55
C LEU A 119 5.78 14.57 -9.51
N PRO A 120 6.10 13.64 -10.41
CA PRO A 120 5.09 12.95 -11.20
C PRO A 120 4.03 12.33 -10.28
N VAL A 121 2.77 12.57 -10.58
CA VAL A 121 1.63 11.97 -9.90
C VAL A 121 0.89 11.08 -10.89
N ALA A 122 0.69 9.83 -10.55
CA ALA A 122 0.04 8.85 -11.40
C ALA A 122 -1.13 8.18 -10.68
N MET A 123 -2.11 7.69 -11.44
CA MET A 123 -3.19 6.87 -10.91
C MET A 123 -2.78 5.40 -10.87
N ALA A 124 -3.18 4.69 -9.83
CA ALA A 124 -2.99 3.25 -9.73
C ALA A 124 -3.73 2.53 -10.88
N THR A 125 -3.07 1.52 -11.45
CA THR A 125 -3.71 0.65 -12.44
C THR A 125 -4.71 -0.31 -11.76
N PRO A 126 -5.71 -0.83 -12.47
CA PRO A 126 -6.62 -1.85 -11.93
C PRO A 126 -5.88 -3.07 -11.36
N SER A 127 -4.81 -3.53 -12.01
CA SER A 127 -3.99 -4.65 -11.52
C SER A 127 -3.28 -4.33 -10.21
N LEU A 128 -2.80 -3.09 -10.03
CA LEU A 128 -2.19 -2.66 -8.78
C LEU A 128 -3.23 -2.60 -7.65
N LEU A 129 -4.42 -2.04 -7.93
CA LEU A 129 -5.52 -1.99 -6.95
C LEU A 129 -6.01 -3.39 -6.56
N ALA A 130 -5.98 -4.34 -7.49
CA ALA A 130 -6.29 -5.76 -7.23
C ALA A 130 -5.17 -6.51 -6.49
N GLY A 131 -3.98 -5.91 -6.35
CA GLY A 131 -2.80 -6.56 -5.75
C GLY A 131 -2.09 -7.55 -6.67
N GLU A 132 -2.32 -7.47 -7.98
CA GLU A 132 -1.78 -8.38 -9.01
C GLU A 132 -0.53 -7.83 -9.71
N SER A 133 -0.06 -6.65 -9.29
CA SER A 133 1.12 -6.02 -9.86
C SER A 133 2.42 -6.65 -9.35
N GLN A 134 3.51 -6.55 -10.13
CA GLN A 134 4.84 -6.98 -9.70
C GLN A 134 5.38 -6.19 -8.51
N LEU A 135 4.82 -5.02 -8.20
CA LEU A 135 5.14 -4.25 -6.99
C LEU A 135 4.55 -4.89 -5.72
N GLY A 136 3.80 -5.98 -5.89
CA GLY A 136 3.08 -6.67 -4.83
C GLY A 136 1.85 -5.90 -4.35
N ARG A 137 1.15 -6.51 -3.39
CA ARG A 137 -0.04 -5.88 -2.78
C ARG A 137 0.38 -4.67 -1.95
N VAL A 138 -0.29 -3.54 -2.13
CA VAL A 138 -0.25 -2.39 -1.22
C VAL A 138 -1.44 -2.54 -0.25
N ALA A 139 -1.17 -3.00 0.98
CA ALA A 139 -2.22 -3.31 1.95
C ALA A 139 -2.70 -2.06 2.71
N GLY A 140 -1.89 -1.02 2.78
CA GLY A 140 -2.21 0.24 3.44
C GLY A 140 -1.50 1.43 2.82
N VAL A 141 -1.93 2.63 3.18
CA VAL A 141 -1.30 3.89 2.76
C VAL A 141 -0.96 4.72 4.00
N PRO A 142 0.11 5.53 3.95
CA PRO A 142 1.10 5.57 2.89
C PRO A 142 1.94 4.29 2.82
N THR A 143 2.43 3.94 1.63
CA THR A 143 3.43 2.87 1.43
C THR A 143 4.55 3.40 0.56
N LEU A 144 5.79 3.29 1.02
CA LEU A 144 6.98 3.65 0.25
C LEU A 144 7.67 2.41 -0.30
N ILE A 145 7.83 2.35 -1.62
CA ILE A 145 8.68 1.37 -2.31
C ILE A 145 9.92 2.07 -2.84
N VAL A 146 11.10 1.53 -2.52
CA VAL A 146 12.38 2.05 -3.02
C VAL A 146 13.08 0.98 -3.85
N LEU A 147 13.44 1.36 -5.07
CA LEU A 147 14.12 0.52 -6.04
C LEU A 147 15.56 1.02 -6.25
N ASP A 148 16.49 0.10 -6.48
CA ASP A 148 17.86 0.43 -6.85
C ASP A 148 17.95 0.89 -8.33
N ARG A 149 19.15 1.25 -8.78
CA ARG A 149 19.43 1.72 -10.16
C ARG A 149 19.10 0.67 -11.24
N ARG A 150 18.97 -0.59 -10.86
CA ARG A 150 18.59 -1.70 -11.74
C ARG A 150 17.09 -2.01 -11.70
N GLY A 151 16.33 -1.26 -10.89
CA GLY A 151 14.89 -1.46 -10.69
C GLY A 151 14.55 -2.59 -9.72
N ARG A 152 15.50 -3.08 -8.91
CA ARG A 152 15.27 -4.15 -7.93
C ARG A 152 14.77 -3.57 -6.60
N LEU A 153 13.90 -4.30 -5.92
CA LEU A 153 13.36 -3.89 -4.64
C LEU A 153 14.44 -3.82 -3.55
N VAL A 154 14.57 -2.66 -2.92
CA VAL A 154 15.45 -2.43 -1.76
C VAL A 154 14.65 -2.34 -0.48
N ALA A 155 13.55 -1.60 -0.51
CA ALA A 155 12.66 -1.42 0.64
C ALA A 155 11.20 -1.34 0.19
N LYS A 156 10.31 -1.89 1.01
CA LYS A 156 8.87 -1.69 0.97
C LYS A 156 8.42 -1.48 2.41
N ASN A 157 7.92 -0.29 2.70
CA ASN A 157 7.51 0.09 4.05
C ASN A 157 6.08 0.58 4.00
N GLU A 158 5.22 -0.02 4.81
CA GLU A 158 3.83 0.37 4.99
C GLU A 158 3.70 1.25 6.25
N GLY A 159 2.86 2.29 6.17
CA GLY A 159 2.69 3.30 7.21
C GLY A 159 3.67 4.46 7.05
N ALA A 160 3.36 5.56 7.74
CA ALA A 160 4.13 6.80 7.66
C ALA A 160 5.57 6.65 8.16
N LEU A 161 6.51 7.17 7.39
CA LEU A 161 7.94 7.16 7.69
C LEU A 161 8.43 8.53 8.12
N THR A 162 9.47 8.54 8.96
CA THR A 162 10.20 9.76 9.28
C THR A 162 11.18 10.14 8.15
N ARG A 163 11.66 11.37 8.17
CA ARG A 163 12.69 11.87 7.23
C ARG A 163 13.92 10.98 7.22
N GLU A 164 14.38 10.56 8.40
CA GLU A 164 15.56 9.74 8.60
C GLU A 164 15.38 8.36 7.98
N GLN A 165 14.20 7.75 8.19
CA GLN A 165 13.87 6.43 7.63
C GLN A 165 13.81 6.45 6.10
N ILE A 166 13.19 7.48 5.50
CA ILE A 166 13.16 7.64 4.04
C ILE A 166 14.58 7.85 3.51
N SER A 167 15.36 8.73 4.15
CA SER A 167 16.75 9.00 3.76
C SER A 167 17.62 7.75 3.82
N GLU A 168 17.47 6.91 4.83
CA GLU A 168 18.17 5.64 4.97
C GLU A 168 17.78 4.64 3.86
N CYS A 169 16.50 4.56 3.50
CA CYS A 169 16.05 3.72 2.40
C CYS A 169 16.68 4.15 1.06
N LEU A 170 16.72 5.45 0.78
CA LEU A 170 17.35 5.99 -0.42
C LEU A 170 18.86 5.71 -0.44
N ALA A 171 19.57 5.98 0.67
CA ALA A 171 21.00 5.73 0.78
C ALA A 171 21.36 4.25 0.57
N ARG A 172 20.56 3.32 1.11
CA ARG A 172 20.73 1.88 0.86
C ARG A 172 20.52 1.50 -0.60
N ALA A 173 19.64 2.18 -1.31
CA ALA A 173 19.39 1.93 -2.72
C ALA A 173 20.51 2.50 -3.61
N ASP A 174 21.07 3.65 -3.26
CA ASP A 174 22.18 4.28 -3.96
C ASP A 174 23.49 3.47 -3.87
N SER A 175 23.65 2.71 -2.80
CA SER A 175 24.84 1.88 -2.56
C SER A 175 24.83 0.54 -3.33
N ARG A 176 23.75 0.21 -4.05
CA ARG A 176 23.57 -1.04 -4.82
C ARG A 176 23.62 -0.78 -6.31
#